data_d6f193a873f5756653248b177352524f
#
_entry.id   d6f193a873f5756653248b177352524f
#
_cell.length_a   1.000
_cell.length_b   1.000
_cell.length_c   1.000
_cell.angle_alpha   90.00
_cell.angle_beta   90.00
_cell.angle_gamma   90.00
#
_symmetry.space_group_name_H-M   'P 1'
#
loop_
_entity.id
_entity.type
_entity.pdbx_description
1 polymer ?
#
loop_
_entity_poly.entity_id
_entity_poly.type
_entity_poly.pdbx_seq_one_letter_code
_entity_poly.pdbx_strand_id
1 'polypeptide(L)' 'MRANQLRDKSEDELHTRERDLSEQLYKLRFQRATGRMESPAKVKQVRREIARIKTLLGEKAKG' A
#
# COMPACT_ATOMS: atom_id res chain seq x y z
N MET A 1 -8.32 6.04 0.07
CA MET A 1 -7.65 7.19 -0.58
C MET A 1 -7.87 7.11 -2.08
N ARG A 2 -8.28 8.19 -2.69
CA ARG A 2 -8.57 8.23 -4.13
C ARG A 2 -7.28 8.36 -4.93
N ALA A 3 -7.29 7.88 -6.18
CA ALA A 3 -6.11 7.90 -7.03
C ALA A 3 -5.59 9.31 -7.30
N ASN A 4 -6.48 10.28 -7.49
CA ASN A 4 -6.07 11.65 -7.73
C ASN A 4 -5.37 12.28 -6.51
N GLN A 5 -5.78 11.90 -5.31
CA GLN A 5 -5.10 12.36 -4.11
C GLN A 5 -3.67 11.82 -4.02
N LEU A 6 -3.48 10.58 -4.45
CA LEU A 6 -2.15 9.98 -4.50
C LEU A 6 -1.25 10.65 -5.55
N ARG A 7 -1.84 11.05 -6.68
CA ARG A 7 -1.09 11.70 -7.74
C ARG A 7 -0.54 13.08 -7.34
N ASP A 8 -1.21 13.74 -6.40
CA ASP A 8 -0.77 15.04 -5.90
C ASP A 8 0.37 14.93 -4.89
N LYS A 9 0.68 13.73 -4.43
CA LYS A 9 1.76 13.53 -3.46
C LYS A 9 3.12 13.48 -4.14
N SER A 10 4.16 13.97 -3.43
CA SER A 10 5.54 13.87 -3.89
C SER A 10 6.01 12.41 -3.87
N GLU A 11 7.12 12.14 -4.56
CA GLU A 11 7.71 10.80 -4.55
C GLU A 11 8.07 10.35 -3.14
N ASP A 12 8.60 11.26 -2.32
CA ASP A 12 8.97 10.94 -0.94
C ASP A 12 7.74 10.52 -0.13
N GLU A 13 6.64 11.25 -0.29
CA GLU A 13 5.39 10.91 0.38
C GLU A 13 4.85 9.56 -0.09
N LEU A 14 4.96 9.27 -1.38
CA LEU A 14 4.51 8.00 -1.92
C LEU A 14 5.36 6.85 -1.39
N HIS A 15 6.67 7.03 -1.30
CA HIS A 15 7.55 6.00 -0.73
C HIS A 15 7.23 5.76 0.75
N THR A 16 6.98 6.82 1.51
CA THR A 16 6.61 6.70 2.91
C THR A 16 5.29 5.93 3.04
N ARG A 17 4.31 6.26 2.21
CA ARG A 17 3.02 5.59 2.21
C ARG A 17 3.16 4.11 1.85
N GLU A 18 3.98 3.82 0.85
CA GLU A 18 4.25 2.44 0.45
C GLU A 18 4.86 1.64 1.59
N ARG A 19 5.82 2.23 2.29
CA ARG A 19 6.45 1.58 3.44
C ARG A 19 5.45 1.28 4.53
N ASP A 20 4.61 2.26 4.88
CA ASP A 20 3.59 2.08 5.91
C ASP A 20 2.62 0.96 5.54
N LEU A 21 2.17 0.94 4.29
CA LEU A 21 1.26 -0.10 3.81
C LEU A 21 1.93 -1.46 3.79
N SER A 22 3.20 -1.52 3.44
CA SER A 22 3.97 -2.78 3.45
C SER A 22 4.09 -3.33 4.86
N GLU A 23 4.32 -2.45 5.84
CA GLU A 23 4.35 -2.87 7.23
C GLU A 23 2.99 -3.40 7.69
N GLN A 24 1.91 -2.74 7.31
CA GLN A 24 0.57 -3.21 7.62
C GLN A 24 0.32 -4.60 7.03
N LEU A 25 0.71 -4.78 5.77
CA LEU A 25 0.55 -6.07 5.11
C LEU A 25 1.35 -7.16 5.82
N TYR A 26 2.56 -6.83 6.24
CA TYR A 26 3.41 -7.76 6.98
C TYR A 26 2.75 -8.18 8.29
N LYS A 27 2.19 -7.21 9.03
CA LYS A 27 1.49 -7.50 10.27
C LYS A 27 0.26 -8.37 10.05
N LEU A 28 -0.49 -8.11 8.99
CA LEU A 28 -1.66 -8.90 8.65
C LEU A 28 -1.29 -10.35 8.32
N ARG A 29 -0.19 -10.53 7.59
CA ARG A 29 0.31 -11.88 7.30
C ARG A 29 0.75 -12.60 8.56
N PHE A 30 1.39 -11.89 9.47
CA PHE A 30 1.82 -12.44 10.74
C PHE A 30 0.62 -12.88 11.57
N GLN A 31 -0.42 -12.04 11.64
CA GLN A 31 -1.65 -12.38 12.35
C GLN A 31 -2.30 -13.64 11.77
N ARG A 32 -2.31 -13.76 10.46
CA ARG A 32 -2.84 -14.94 9.79
C ARG A 32 -2.06 -16.19 10.17
N ALA A 33 -0.74 -16.09 10.22
CA ALA A 33 0.11 -17.22 10.59
C ALA A 33 -0.11 -17.66 12.03
N THR A 34 -0.50 -16.74 12.93
CA THR A 34 -0.77 -17.05 14.33
C THR A 34 -2.23 -17.43 14.59
N GLY A 35 -3.04 -17.51 13.53
CA GLY A 35 -4.45 -17.86 13.65
C GLY A 35 -5.37 -16.71 14.02
N ARG A 36 -4.84 -15.50 14.14
CA ARG A 36 -5.63 -14.30 14.45
C ARG A 36 -5.93 -13.56 13.16
N MET A 37 -6.82 -14.13 12.38
CA MET A 37 -7.16 -13.53 11.09
C MET A 37 -8.04 -12.31 11.24
N GLU A 38 -7.57 -11.19 10.68
CA GLU A 38 -8.44 -10.08 10.39
C GLU A 38 -9.13 -10.34 9.04
N SER A 39 -10.07 -9.45 8.69
CA SER A 39 -10.87 -9.58 7.48
C SER A 39 -9.98 -9.75 6.24
N PRO A 40 -10.25 -10.76 5.38
CA PRO A 40 -9.53 -10.89 4.10
C PRO A 40 -9.66 -9.66 3.21
N ALA A 41 -10.76 -8.93 3.33
CA ALA A 41 -10.97 -7.70 2.56
C ALA A 41 -9.92 -6.65 2.88
N LYS A 42 -9.49 -6.58 4.14
CA LYS A 42 -8.46 -5.61 4.55
C LYS A 42 -7.13 -5.91 3.90
N VAL A 43 -6.75 -7.19 3.82
CA VAL A 43 -5.52 -7.61 3.13
C VAL A 43 -5.57 -7.21 1.66
N LYS A 44 -6.68 -7.46 1.00
CA LYS A 44 -6.87 -7.11 -0.40
C LYS A 44 -6.78 -5.59 -0.60
N GLN A 45 -7.38 -4.83 0.30
CA GLN A 45 -7.36 -3.37 0.24
C GLN A 45 -5.94 -2.83 0.34
N VAL A 46 -5.17 -3.31 1.31
CA VAL A 46 -3.79 -2.88 1.50
C VAL A 46 -2.93 -3.21 0.29
N ARG A 47 -3.07 -4.44 -0.23
CA ARG A 47 -2.32 -4.85 -1.42
C ARG A 47 -2.67 -4.00 -2.63
N ARG A 48 -3.93 -3.65 -2.80
CA ARG A 48 -4.39 -2.80 -3.91
C ARG A 48 -3.79 -1.40 -3.80
N GLU A 49 -3.76 -0.83 -2.59
CA GLU A 49 -3.16 0.47 -2.37
C GLU A 49 -1.66 0.47 -2.66
N ILE A 50 -0.96 -0.56 -2.25
CA ILE A 50 0.48 -0.70 -2.54
C ILE A 50 0.71 -0.75 -4.04
N ALA A 51 -0.07 -1.55 -4.76
CA ALA A 51 0.06 -1.67 -6.21
C ALA A 51 -0.19 -0.32 -6.91
N ARG A 52 -1.18 0.42 -6.43
CA ARG A 52 -1.51 1.74 -6.98
C ARG A 52 -0.35 2.72 -6.78
N ILE A 53 0.25 2.72 -5.60
CA ILE A 53 1.40 3.59 -5.31
C ILE A 53 2.59 3.23 -6.19
N LYS A 54 2.87 1.95 -6.35
CA LYS A 54 3.95 1.50 -7.22
C LYS A 54 3.75 1.95 -8.66
N THR A 55 2.51 1.89 -9.14
CA THR A 55 2.18 2.36 -10.48
C THR A 55 2.44 3.86 -10.62
N LEU A 56 2.03 4.64 -9.63
CA LEU A 56 2.26 6.09 -9.66
C LEU A 56 3.74 6.44 -9.58
N LEU A 57 4.51 5.73 -8.77
CA LEU A 57 5.96 5.93 -8.71
C LEU A 57 6.62 5.58 -10.04
N GLY A 58 6.14 4.52 -10.69
CA GLY A 58 6.62 4.16 -12.02
C GLY A 58 6.33 5.23 -13.05
N GLU A 59 5.14 5.82 -13.02
CA GLU A 59 4.78 6.92 -13.91
C GLU A 59 5.68 8.13 -13.70
N LYS A 60 5.94 8.49 -12.45
CA LYS A 60 6.81 9.62 -12.12
C LYS A 60 8.25 9.38 -12.56
N ALA A 61 8.73 8.15 -12.44
CA ALA A 61 10.07 7.80 -12.86
C ALA A 61 10.24 7.88 -14.37
N LYS A 62 9.17 7.62 -15.12
CA LYS A 62 9.19 7.71 -16.58
C LYS A 62 8.98 9.13 -17.11
N GLY A 63 8.32 9.92 -16.33
CA GLY A 63 7.93 11.26 -16.74
C GLY A 63 8.90 12.31 -16.40
#